data_e13c5cf56b2e5a08616b3601cc5ba065
#
_entry.id   e13c5cf56b2e5a08616b3601cc5ba065
#
_cell.length_a   1.000
_cell.length_b   1.000
_cell.length_c   1.000
_cell.angle_alpha   90.00
_cell.angle_beta   90.00
_cell.angle_gamma   90.00
#
_symmetry.space_group_name_H-M   'P 1'
#
loop_
_entity.id
_entity.type
_entity.pdbx_description
1 polymer ?
#
loop_
_entity_poly.entity_id
_entity_poly.type
_entity_poly.pdbx_seq_one_letter_code
_entity_poly.pdbx_strand_id
1 'polypeptide(L)'
;MENLEQKLAGDGRYVLEVRDDKMIDANIWDGNFVVADANKAAKSGDIVIALINNDEAVLRRFYKLDDRRVLLMCENKFFKPDIFSQNDIAIQGVVVGVFSYPK
;
A
#
# COMPACT_ATOMS: atom_id res chain seq x y z
N MET A 1 -7.02 -2.27 -6.28
CA MET A 1 -6.54 -3.61 -5.85
C MET A 1 -7.71 -4.50 -5.49
N GLU A 2 -7.49 -5.76 -5.59
CA GLU A 2 -8.52 -6.75 -5.38
C GLU A 2 -8.11 -7.69 -4.24
N ASN A 3 -9.02 -7.92 -3.31
CA ASN A 3 -8.75 -8.82 -2.19
C ASN A 3 -9.01 -10.25 -2.63
N LEU A 4 -7.96 -11.05 -2.78
CA LEU A 4 -8.06 -12.42 -3.25
C LEU A 4 -8.16 -13.44 -2.14
N GLU A 5 -7.49 -13.21 -1.02
CA GLU A 5 -7.43 -14.19 0.06
C GLU A 5 -7.19 -13.49 1.39
N GLN A 6 -8.17 -13.57 2.26
CA GLN A 6 -8.05 -13.06 3.62
C GLN A 6 -7.54 -14.19 4.50
N LYS A 7 -6.81 -13.87 5.53
CA LYS A 7 -6.31 -14.80 6.53
C LYS A 7 -5.30 -15.83 6.00
N LEU A 8 -4.79 -15.64 4.78
CA LEU A 8 -3.81 -16.56 4.22
C LEU A 8 -2.55 -16.64 5.07
N ALA A 9 -2.09 -15.50 5.58
CA ALA A 9 -0.82 -15.38 6.29
C ALA A 9 -1.02 -15.14 7.79
N GLY A 10 -2.20 -15.44 8.33
CA GLY A 10 -2.49 -15.34 9.73
C GLY A 10 -3.42 -14.18 10.08
N ASP A 11 -3.59 -13.96 11.36
CA ASP A 11 -4.54 -13.00 11.88
C ASP A 11 -4.10 -11.57 11.56
N GLY A 12 -5.03 -10.78 11.03
CA GLY A 12 -4.77 -9.40 10.64
C GLY A 12 -4.06 -9.24 9.29
N ARG A 13 -3.66 -10.33 8.67
CA ARG A 13 -3.00 -10.31 7.36
C ARG A 13 -3.95 -10.71 6.26
N TYR A 14 -3.75 -10.10 5.09
CA TYR A 14 -4.55 -10.40 3.91
C TYR A 14 -3.71 -10.18 2.64
N VAL A 15 -4.19 -10.73 1.54
CA VAL A 15 -3.48 -10.71 0.26
C VAL A 15 -4.29 -9.93 -0.75
N LEU A 16 -3.63 -9.03 -1.46
CA LEU A 16 -4.25 -8.25 -2.53
C LEU A 16 -3.45 -8.41 -3.82
N GLU A 17 -4.15 -8.43 -4.94
CA GLU A 17 -3.52 -8.41 -6.25
C GLU A 17 -3.26 -6.98 -6.68
N VAL A 18 -2.05 -6.72 -7.18
CA VAL A 18 -1.66 -5.42 -7.73
C VAL A 18 -2.18 -5.32 -9.16
N ARG A 19 -2.88 -4.23 -9.47
CA ARG A 19 -3.55 -4.05 -10.75
C ARG A 19 -3.07 -2.83 -11.52
N ASP A 20 -1.91 -2.30 -11.18
CA ASP A 20 -1.32 -1.18 -11.92
C ASP A 20 0.21 -1.26 -11.84
N ASP A 21 0.88 -0.29 -12.44
CA ASP A 21 2.33 -0.22 -12.51
C ASP A 21 2.92 0.92 -11.68
N LYS A 22 2.19 1.44 -10.73
CA LYS A 22 2.60 2.62 -9.97
C LYS A 22 3.71 2.36 -8.95
N MET A 23 4.04 1.10 -8.72
CA MET A 23 5.06 0.72 -7.72
C MET A 23 6.20 -0.10 -8.35
N ILE A 24 6.44 0.04 -9.65
CA ILE A 24 7.44 -0.77 -10.36
C ILE A 24 8.87 -0.51 -9.89
N ASP A 25 9.18 0.71 -9.45
CA ASP A 25 10.53 1.03 -8.96
C ASP A 25 10.81 0.38 -7.59
N ALA A 26 9.78 -0.10 -6.92
CA ALA A 26 9.90 -0.93 -5.72
C ALA A 26 9.82 -2.43 -6.05
N ASN A 27 9.92 -2.79 -7.34
CA ASN A 27 9.83 -4.16 -7.83
C ASN A 27 8.48 -4.81 -7.52
N ILE A 28 7.42 -4.02 -7.58
CA ILE A 28 6.04 -4.51 -7.42
C ILE A 28 5.32 -4.21 -8.73
N TRP A 29 4.93 -5.28 -9.44
CA TRP A 29 4.42 -5.19 -10.80
C TRP A 29 2.94 -5.55 -10.85
N ASP A 30 2.27 -5.07 -11.88
CA ASP A 30 0.91 -5.51 -12.20
C ASP A 30 0.86 -7.04 -12.23
N GLY A 31 -0.12 -7.63 -11.54
CA GLY A 31 -0.26 -9.07 -11.41
C GLY A 31 0.48 -9.68 -10.23
N ASN A 32 1.36 -8.93 -9.55
CA ASN A 32 1.94 -9.39 -8.30
C ASN A 32 0.90 -9.39 -7.19
N PHE A 33 1.23 -10.08 -6.11
CA PHE A 33 0.42 -10.11 -4.89
C PHE A 33 1.20 -9.51 -3.75
N VAL A 34 0.53 -8.73 -2.91
CA VAL A 34 1.13 -8.19 -1.69
C VAL A 34 0.42 -8.77 -0.48
N VAL A 35 1.20 -9.05 0.55
CA VAL A 35 0.68 -9.43 1.86
C VAL A 35 0.71 -8.18 2.72
N ALA A 36 -0.44 -7.78 3.23
CA ALA A 36 -0.58 -6.61 4.08
C ALA A 36 -0.98 -7.03 5.49
N ASP A 37 -0.41 -6.35 6.48
CA ASP A 37 -0.70 -6.60 7.89
C ASP A 37 -1.45 -5.40 8.46
N ALA A 38 -2.72 -5.61 8.79
CA ALA A 38 -3.59 -4.56 9.33
C ALA A 38 -3.24 -4.18 10.77
N ASN A 39 -2.50 -5.02 11.46
CA ASN A 39 -2.14 -4.79 12.87
C ASN A 39 -0.80 -4.09 13.04
N LYS A 40 -0.05 -3.92 11.96
CA LYS A 40 1.26 -3.28 12.03
C LYS A 40 1.10 -1.77 11.88
N ALA A 41 1.73 -1.02 12.78
CA ALA A 41 1.74 0.45 12.69
C ALA A 41 2.65 0.89 11.55
N ALA A 42 2.17 1.78 10.70
CA ALA A 42 2.93 2.30 9.58
C ALA A 42 3.99 3.29 10.05
N LYS A 43 5.18 3.18 9.50
CA LYS A 43 6.29 4.10 9.72
C LYS A 43 6.69 4.74 8.40
N SER A 44 7.29 5.92 8.46
CA SER A 44 7.82 6.57 7.27
C SER A 44 8.77 5.62 6.53
N GLY A 45 8.54 5.47 5.22
CA GLY A 45 9.29 4.55 4.39
C GLY A 45 8.60 3.22 4.14
N ASP A 46 7.55 2.90 4.88
CA ASP A 46 6.79 1.67 4.66
C ASP A 46 5.93 1.76 3.40
N ILE A 47 5.74 0.64 2.73
CA ILE A 47 4.72 0.52 1.68
C ILE A 47 3.43 0.11 2.36
N VAL A 48 2.35 0.84 2.08
CA VAL A 48 1.08 0.67 2.77
C VAL A 48 -0.07 0.53 1.77
N ILE A 49 -1.17 -0.05 2.26
CA ILE A 49 -2.48 0.07 1.65
C ILE A 49 -3.16 1.25 2.34
N ALA A 50 -3.46 2.29 1.59
CA ALA A 50 -4.08 3.51 2.12
C ALA A 50 -5.43 3.73 1.46
N LEU A 51 -6.44 3.98 2.27
CA LEU A 51 -7.76 4.40 1.81
C LEU A 51 -7.79 5.91 1.77
N ILE A 52 -8.01 6.50 0.60
CA ILE A 52 -8.01 7.93 0.37
C ILE A 52 -9.46 8.42 0.36
N ASN A 53 -9.75 9.41 1.21
CA ASN A 53 -11.08 10.05 1.30
C ASN A 53 -12.22 9.04 1.44
N ASN A 54 -11.97 7.93 2.13
CA ASN A 54 -12.96 6.88 2.36
C ASN A 54 -13.49 6.24 1.07
N ASP A 55 -12.77 6.38 -0.03
CA ASP A 55 -13.25 6.01 -1.35
C ASP A 55 -12.32 5.03 -2.07
N GLU A 56 -11.08 5.37 -2.26
CA GLU A 56 -10.15 4.61 -3.07
C GLU A 56 -9.01 4.04 -2.26
N ALA A 57 -8.79 2.71 -2.35
CA ALA A 57 -7.65 2.04 -1.73
C ALA A 57 -6.49 1.99 -2.71
N VAL A 58 -5.32 2.45 -2.29
CA VAL A 58 -4.13 2.52 -3.13
C VAL A 58 -2.93 1.91 -2.41
N LEU A 59 -1.97 1.44 -3.21
CA LEU A 59 -0.68 0.95 -2.73
C LEU A 59 0.36 2.05 -2.95
N ARG A 60 0.99 2.53 -1.87
CA ARG A 60 1.93 3.65 -1.95
C ARG A 60 3.01 3.52 -0.90
N ARG A 61 4.14 4.21 -1.13
CA ARG A 61 5.13 4.43 -0.08
C ARG A 61 4.66 5.58 0.79
N PHE A 62 4.70 5.37 2.09
CA PHE A 62 4.13 6.28 3.08
C PHE A 62 5.24 7.06 3.79
N TYR A 63 5.03 8.37 3.96
CA TYR A 63 5.90 9.20 4.78
C TYR A 63 5.05 10.15 5.62
N LYS A 64 5.34 10.22 6.89
CA LYS A 64 4.71 11.19 7.78
C LYS A 64 5.50 12.48 7.69
N LEU A 65 4.87 13.57 7.24
CA LEU A 65 5.53 14.87 7.08
C LEU A 65 5.55 15.66 8.38
N ASP A 66 4.41 15.67 9.07
CA ASP A 66 4.24 16.35 10.36
C ASP A 66 3.02 15.74 11.07
N ASP A 67 2.54 16.40 12.14
CA ASP A 67 1.43 15.87 12.92
C ASP A 67 0.10 15.86 12.16
N ARG A 68 0.01 16.56 11.03
CA ARG A 68 -1.25 16.73 10.30
C ARG A 68 -1.22 16.22 8.88
N ARG A 69 -0.03 15.99 8.29
CA ARG A 69 0.09 15.69 6.87
C ARG A 69 0.91 14.46 6.64
N VAL A 70 0.51 13.73 5.61
CA VAL A 70 1.24 12.55 5.13
C VAL A 70 1.50 12.72 3.64
N LEU A 71 2.58 12.10 3.18
CA LEU A 71 2.90 12.01 1.76
C LEU A 71 2.73 10.57 1.33
N LEU A 72 2.02 10.37 0.24
CA LEU A 72 1.90 9.07 -0.41
C LEU A 72 2.59 9.14 -1.75
N MET A 73 3.56 8.26 -1.95
CA MET A 73 4.41 8.28 -3.12
C MET A 73 4.28 7.00 -3.92
N CYS A 74 4.05 7.14 -5.23
CA CYS A 74 4.23 6.05 -6.15
C CYS A 74 5.73 5.77 -6.30
N GLU A 75 6.10 4.51 -6.36
CA GLU A 75 7.46 4.12 -6.73
C GLU A 75 7.52 3.94 -8.23
N ASN A 76 7.32 5.07 -8.91
CA ASN A 76 7.33 5.15 -10.36
C ASN A 76 7.60 6.61 -10.73
N LYS A 77 8.71 6.84 -11.42
CA LYS A 77 9.20 8.20 -11.70
C LYS A 77 8.27 9.06 -12.53
N PHE A 78 7.26 8.44 -13.17
CA PHE A 78 6.29 9.18 -13.97
C PHE A 78 5.16 9.80 -13.15
N PHE A 79 5.10 9.51 -11.85
CA PHE A 79 4.05 10.01 -10.96
C PHE A 79 4.66 10.87 -9.86
N LYS A 80 4.02 12.00 -9.60
CA LYS A 80 4.46 12.89 -8.51
C LYS A 80 3.89 12.43 -7.18
N PRO A 81 4.61 12.68 -6.07
CA PRO A 81 4.05 12.42 -4.74
C PRO A 81 2.84 13.30 -4.47
N ASP A 82 1.91 12.79 -3.67
CA ASP A 82 0.73 13.53 -3.22
C ASP A 82 0.78 13.73 -1.71
N ILE A 83 0.43 14.93 -1.27
CA ILE A 83 0.35 15.27 0.15
C ILE A 83 -1.12 15.36 0.54
N PHE A 84 -1.45 14.70 1.65
CA PHE A 84 -2.81 14.66 2.18
C PHE A 84 -2.84 15.08 3.64
N SER A 85 -3.99 15.62 4.08
CA SER A 85 -4.27 15.67 5.50
C SER A 85 -4.37 14.26 6.04
N GLN A 86 -3.79 13.99 7.21
CA GLN A 86 -3.90 12.67 7.81
C GLN A 86 -5.35 12.25 8.05
N ASN A 87 -6.27 13.21 8.19
CA ASN A 87 -7.68 12.90 8.39
C ASN A 87 -8.35 12.34 7.14
N ASP A 88 -7.75 12.54 5.97
CA ASP A 88 -8.29 12.05 4.69
C ASP A 88 -7.74 10.68 4.32
N ILE A 89 -6.82 10.13 5.12
CA ILE A 89 -6.13 8.88 4.83
C ILE A 89 -6.35 7.89 5.97
N ALA A 90 -6.75 6.68 5.64
CA ALA A 90 -6.80 5.57 6.59
C ALA A 90 -5.83 4.49 6.11
N ILE A 91 -4.84 4.17 6.93
CA ILE A 91 -3.91 3.08 6.63
C ILE A 91 -4.61 1.77 6.96
N GLN A 92 -4.77 0.92 5.96
CA GLN A 92 -5.46 -0.35 6.10
C GLN A 92 -4.53 -1.52 6.31
N GLY A 93 -3.26 -1.36 6.00
CA GLY A 93 -2.27 -2.39 6.22
C GLY A 93 -0.89 -1.93 5.77
N VAL A 94 0.13 -2.56 6.36
CA VAL A 94 1.52 -2.37 5.98
C VAL A 94 1.96 -3.60 5.18
N VAL A 95 2.57 -3.39 4.03
CA VAL A 95 3.03 -4.50 3.19
C VAL A 95 4.21 -5.17 3.86
N VAL A 96 4.09 -6.48 4.09
CA VAL A 96 5.12 -7.30 4.71
C VAL A 96 5.70 -8.35 3.75
N GLY A 97 5.13 -8.50 2.58
CA GLY A 97 5.65 -9.42 1.58
C GLY A 97 5.07 -9.16 0.20
N VAL A 98 5.80 -9.56 -0.81
CA VAL A 98 5.40 -9.46 -2.22
C VAL A 98 5.72 -10.79 -2.87
N PHE A 99 4.80 -11.31 -3.67
CA PHE A 99 5.07 -12.55 -4.41
C PHE A 99 4.31 -12.55 -5.74
N SER A 100 4.71 -13.48 -6.60
CA SER A 100 4.01 -13.73 -7.86
C SER A 100 3.85 -15.22 -8.02
N TYR A 101 2.79 -15.62 -8.71
CA TYR A 101 2.65 -17.03 -9.07
C TYR A 101 3.54 -17.33 -10.27
N PRO A 102 4.21 -18.48 -10.27
CA PRO A 102 4.91 -18.92 -11.46
C PRO A 102 3.91 -19.25 -12.56
N LYS A 103 4.29 -18.95 -13.78
CA LYS A 103 3.48 -19.24 -14.95
C LYS A 103 3.90 -20.54 -15.60
#